data_cad7d3eff8d876573695cc3c5a6e1239
#
_entry.id   cad7d3eff8d876573695cc3c5a6e1239
#
_cell.length_a   1.000
_cell.length_b   1.000
_cell.length_c   1.000
_cell.angle_alpha   90.00
_cell.angle_beta   90.00
_cell.angle_gamma   90.00
#
_symmetry.space_group_name_H-M   'P 1'
#
loop_
_entity.id
_entity.type
_entity.pdbx_description
1 polymer ?
#
loop_
_entity_poly.entity_id
_entity_poly.type
_entity_poly.pdbx_seq_one_letter_code
_entity_poly.pdbx_strand_id
1 'polypeptide(L)'
;MKRARFVATFVAAALGVAAMVGFVWHAGPVHIAEVLVRMRWAVVVATLFEGMRVVSETWGARALYGPEVPRRALVRAQLAGYALCYVLPAGRAVAEACKAAMLSPHLPRARVVGVALASQAMALVAVGVASSLCLVVARGSLSGPLATALAAHSAVTLGAGLLLLVTAARRMPPTGKGIVLLAMLGSRAAQGAAVFVLLRAAAPHANMLDGLTVWGLHLMGASVGDLALAQVGFTDGALLLGAAAAHLDAASALSVALAVRVAQMAWVGVGLAAGASTEGRLPCAVHRRVGMGVE
;
A
#
# COMPACT_ATOMS: atom_id res chain seq x y z
N MET A 1 17.34 22.53 0.93
CA MET A 1 16.83 21.21 1.33
C MET A 1 15.64 20.70 0.50
N LYS A 2 14.58 21.48 0.20
CA LYS A 2 13.40 21.00 -0.55
C LYS A 2 13.74 20.55 -1.99
N ARG A 3 14.57 21.28 -2.73
CA ARG A 3 14.99 20.93 -4.10
C ARG A 3 15.78 19.62 -4.16
N ALA A 4 16.73 19.40 -3.23
CA ALA A 4 17.51 18.17 -3.21
C ALA A 4 16.66 16.92 -2.95
N ARG A 5 15.68 16.99 -2.07
CA ARG A 5 14.72 15.87 -1.82
C ARG A 5 13.85 15.61 -3.05
N PHE A 6 13.36 16.66 -3.72
CA PHE A 6 12.58 16.50 -4.95
C PHE A 6 13.39 15.83 -6.06
N VAL A 7 14.63 16.28 -6.29
CA VAL A 7 15.54 15.68 -7.27
C VAL A 7 15.83 14.22 -6.93
N ALA A 8 16.15 13.90 -5.67
CA ALA A 8 16.42 12.53 -5.26
C ALA A 8 15.20 11.60 -5.48
N THR A 9 13.99 12.08 -5.18
CA THR A 9 12.75 11.31 -5.41
C THR A 9 12.51 11.09 -6.90
N PHE A 10 12.72 12.11 -7.73
CA PHE A 10 12.57 12.00 -9.18
C PHE A 10 13.60 11.04 -9.79
N VAL A 11 14.86 11.13 -9.35
CA VAL A 11 15.93 10.21 -9.78
C VAL A 11 15.60 8.77 -9.37
N ALA A 12 15.15 8.54 -8.14
CA ALA A 12 14.75 7.20 -7.69
C ALA A 12 13.59 6.63 -8.53
N ALA A 13 12.60 7.46 -8.87
CA ALA A 13 11.50 7.04 -9.74
C ALA A 13 11.97 6.73 -11.16
N ALA A 14 12.83 7.57 -11.73
CA ALA A 14 13.39 7.36 -13.06
C ALA A 14 14.23 6.07 -13.13
N LEU A 15 15.03 5.80 -12.10
CA LEU A 15 15.79 4.56 -11.97
C LEU A 15 14.87 3.34 -11.84
N GLY A 16 13.79 3.46 -11.06
CA GLY A 16 12.79 2.39 -10.93
C GLY A 16 12.11 2.06 -12.25
N VAL A 17 11.70 3.09 -13.01
CA VAL A 17 11.12 2.91 -14.35
C VAL A 17 12.15 2.31 -15.32
N ALA A 18 13.37 2.82 -15.35
CA ALA A 18 14.44 2.29 -16.20
C ALA A 18 14.76 0.82 -15.89
N ALA A 19 14.81 0.45 -14.60
CA ALA A 19 15.00 -0.93 -14.18
C ALA A 19 13.83 -1.82 -14.66
N MET A 20 12.59 -1.35 -14.53
CA MET A 20 11.40 -2.09 -15.01
C MET A 20 11.45 -2.31 -16.52
N VAL A 21 11.77 -1.27 -17.30
CA VAL A 21 11.93 -1.38 -18.77
C VAL A 21 13.05 -2.36 -19.12
N GLY A 22 14.19 -2.29 -18.41
CA GLY A 22 15.30 -3.22 -18.58
C GLY A 22 14.92 -4.66 -18.29
N PHE A 23 14.15 -4.91 -17.22
CA PHE A 23 13.64 -6.25 -16.89
C PHE A 23 12.66 -6.77 -17.95
N VAL A 24 11.73 -5.93 -18.42
CA VAL A 24 10.78 -6.31 -19.49
C VAL A 24 11.55 -6.69 -20.76
N TRP A 25 12.56 -5.89 -21.11
CA TRP A 25 13.37 -6.15 -22.29
C TRP A 25 14.17 -7.46 -22.16
N HIS A 26 14.78 -7.69 -21.00
CA HIS A 26 15.58 -8.88 -20.74
C HIS A 26 14.73 -10.18 -20.66
N ALA A 27 13.56 -10.11 -20.05
CA ALA A 27 12.65 -11.25 -19.92
C ALA A 27 11.88 -11.60 -21.21
N GLY A 28 11.94 -10.74 -22.23
CA GLY A 28 11.27 -10.91 -23.51
C GLY A 28 9.82 -10.37 -23.51
N PRO A 29 9.55 -9.22 -24.15
CA PRO A 29 8.25 -8.56 -24.10
C PRO A 29 7.12 -9.42 -24.67
N VAL A 30 7.41 -10.25 -25.67
CA VAL A 30 6.40 -11.16 -26.27
C VAL A 30 5.99 -12.22 -25.25
N HIS A 31 6.95 -12.85 -24.59
CA HIS A 31 6.68 -13.87 -23.57
C HIS A 31 5.89 -13.32 -22.39
N ILE A 32 6.22 -12.10 -21.92
CA ILE A 32 5.46 -11.41 -20.88
C ILE A 32 4.02 -11.16 -21.33
N ALA A 33 3.82 -10.70 -22.58
CA ALA A 33 2.48 -10.47 -23.12
C ALA A 33 1.65 -11.76 -23.16
N GLU A 34 2.24 -12.89 -23.57
CA GLU A 34 1.59 -14.20 -23.56
C GLU A 34 1.16 -14.62 -22.14
N VAL A 35 2.05 -14.45 -21.15
CA VAL A 35 1.73 -14.76 -19.74
C VAL A 35 0.61 -13.85 -19.24
N LEU A 36 0.65 -12.54 -19.52
CA LEU A 36 -0.40 -11.60 -19.11
C LEU A 36 -1.77 -11.93 -19.75
N VAL A 37 -1.80 -12.31 -21.03
CA VAL A 37 -3.04 -12.76 -21.69
C VAL A 37 -3.59 -14.02 -21.01
N ARG A 38 -2.73 -14.97 -20.64
CA ARG A 38 -3.11 -16.17 -19.90
C ARG A 38 -3.67 -15.82 -18.52
N MET A 39 -3.09 -14.81 -17.86
CA MET A 39 -3.49 -14.35 -16.52
C MET A 39 -4.72 -13.43 -16.51
N ARG A 40 -5.33 -13.10 -17.66
CA ARG A 40 -6.38 -12.05 -17.73
C ARG A 40 -7.50 -12.17 -16.69
N TRP A 41 -7.98 -13.37 -16.42
CA TRP A 41 -8.99 -13.59 -15.38
C TRP A 41 -8.45 -13.46 -13.96
N ALA A 42 -7.20 -13.87 -13.74
CA ALA A 42 -6.54 -13.66 -12.47
C ALA A 42 -6.35 -12.18 -12.16
N VAL A 43 -6.07 -11.34 -13.16
CA VAL A 43 -6.01 -9.87 -13.01
C VAL A 43 -7.37 -9.30 -12.59
N VAL A 44 -8.47 -9.78 -13.18
CA VAL A 44 -9.83 -9.36 -12.75
C VAL A 44 -10.07 -9.74 -11.29
N VAL A 45 -9.75 -10.99 -10.91
CA VAL A 45 -9.90 -11.46 -9.53
C VAL A 45 -8.99 -10.67 -8.57
N ALA A 46 -7.75 -10.41 -8.95
CA ALA A 46 -6.83 -9.58 -8.16
C ALA A 46 -7.35 -8.15 -7.99
N THR A 47 -7.97 -7.57 -9.04
CA THR A 47 -8.62 -6.25 -8.96
C THR A 47 -9.79 -6.25 -7.96
N LEU A 48 -10.57 -7.34 -7.88
CA LEU A 48 -11.61 -7.49 -6.87
C LEU A 48 -11.02 -7.59 -5.46
N PHE A 49 -9.92 -8.33 -5.26
CA PHE A 49 -9.22 -8.37 -3.98
C PHE A 49 -8.65 -7.02 -3.57
N GLU A 50 -8.11 -6.22 -4.50
CA GLU A 50 -7.73 -4.83 -4.22
C GLU A 50 -8.95 -3.99 -3.80
N GLY A 51 -10.12 -4.22 -4.41
CA GLY A 51 -11.38 -3.62 -3.97
C GLY A 51 -11.78 -4.03 -2.54
N MET A 52 -11.69 -5.32 -2.23
CA MET A 52 -11.93 -5.82 -0.86
C MET A 52 -10.98 -5.19 0.15
N ARG A 53 -9.72 -4.96 -0.23
CA ARG A 53 -8.75 -4.22 0.58
C ARG A 53 -9.24 -2.81 0.88
N VAL A 54 -9.66 -2.03 -0.14
CA VAL A 54 -10.21 -0.67 0.02
C VAL A 54 -11.45 -0.68 0.91
N VAL A 55 -12.36 -1.62 0.71
CA VAL A 55 -13.58 -1.78 1.54
C VAL A 55 -13.20 -2.07 2.99
N SER A 56 -12.27 -2.99 3.23
CA SER A 56 -11.81 -3.37 4.57
C SER A 56 -11.19 -2.17 5.29
N GLU A 57 -10.29 -1.42 4.64
CA GLU A 57 -9.68 -0.20 5.19
C GLU A 57 -10.74 0.88 5.46
N THR A 58 -11.75 1.01 4.59
CA THR A 58 -12.88 1.95 4.78
C THR A 58 -13.72 1.58 6.00
N TRP A 59 -13.97 0.27 6.19
CA TRP A 59 -14.69 -0.23 7.36
C TRP A 59 -13.93 0.04 8.66
N GLY A 60 -12.62 -0.21 8.69
CA GLY A 60 -11.75 0.15 9.81
C GLY A 60 -11.74 1.66 10.09
N ALA A 61 -11.64 2.47 9.04
CA ALA A 61 -11.71 3.93 9.15
C ALA A 61 -13.08 4.38 9.73
N ARG A 62 -14.18 3.73 9.35
CA ARG A 62 -15.50 4.02 9.91
C ARG A 62 -15.56 3.84 11.44
N ALA A 63 -14.90 2.80 11.96
CA ALA A 63 -14.83 2.56 13.39
C ALA A 63 -14.01 3.65 14.12
N LEU A 64 -13.00 4.24 13.47
CA LEU A 64 -12.19 5.32 14.05
C LEU A 64 -12.88 6.70 13.97
N TYR A 65 -13.42 7.03 12.81
CA TYR A 65 -14.02 8.36 12.57
C TYR A 65 -15.38 8.50 13.25
N GLY A 66 -16.09 7.40 13.50
CA GLY A 66 -17.39 7.42 14.17
C GLY A 66 -18.57 7.79 13.25
N PRO A 67 -19.78 7.80 13.81
CA PRO A 67 -21.02 8.05 13.05
C PRO A 67 -21.20 9.50 12.59
N GLU A 68 -20.47 10.45 13.16
CA GLU A 68 -20.55 11.89 12.84
C GLU A 68 -20.08 12.20 11.41
N VAL A 69 -19.17 11.38 10.87
CA VAL A 69 -18.68 11.55 9.50
C VAL A 69 -19.66 10.89 8.52
N PRO A 70 -20.21 11.63 7.54
CA PRO A 70 -21.07 11.03 6.51
C PRO A 70 -20.35 9.92 5.75
N ARG A 71 -21.03 8.79 5.52
CA ARG A 71 -20.44 7.62 4.82
C ARG A 71 -19.87 8.01 3.46
N ARG A 72 -20.57 8.86 2.70
CA ARG A 72 -20.10 9.32 1.37
C ARG A 72 -18.79 10.12 1.47
N ALA A 73 -18.65 10.99 2.46
CA ALA A 73 -17.41 11.74 2.68
C ALA A 73 -16.25 10.80 3.04
N LEU A 74 -16.49 9.81 3.91
CA LEU A 74 -15.51 8.82 4.31
C LEU A 74 -15.04 7.97 3.12
N VAL A 75 -15.96 7.41 2.33
CA VAL A 75 -15.64 6.59 1.15
C VAL A 75 -14.82 7.39 0.14
N ARG A 76 -15.23 8.64 -0.15
CA ARG A 76 -14.48 9.53 -1.04
C ARG A 76 -13.07 9.81 -0.53
N ALA A 77 -12.93 10.12 0.76
CA ALA A 77 -11.63 10.39 1.37
C ALA A 77 -10.72 9.13 1.31
N GLN A 78 -11.26 7.94 1.53
CA GLN A 78 -10.51 6.69 1.43
C GLN A 78 -10.08 6.39 0.00
N LEU A 79 -10.95 6.53 -0.99
CA LEU A 79 -10.64 6.34 -2.39
C LEU A 79 -9.60 7.35 -2.89
N ALA A 80 -9.75 8.64 -2.56
CA ALA A 80 -8.77 9.66 -2.90
C ALA A 80 -7.42 9.38 -2.21
N GLY A 81 -7.43 9.01 -0.93
CA GLY A 81 -6.24 8.61 -0.19
C GLY A 81 -5.55 7.40 -0.81
N TYR A 82 -6.31 6.38 -1.23
CA TYR A 82 -5.78 5.23 -1.95
C TYR A 82 -5.03 5.65 -3.23
N ALA A 83 -5.65 6.48 -4.06
CA ALA A 83 -5.04 6.96 -5.29
C ALA A 83 -3.73 7.72 -5.01
N LEU A 84 -3.74 8.65 -4.04
CA LEU A 84 -2.56 9.43 -3.68
C LEU A 84 -1.43 8.57 -3.10
N CYS A 85 -1.77 7.50 -2.38
CA CYS A 85 -0.78 6.55 -1.85
C CYS A 85 0.08 5.94 -2.97
N TYR A 86 -0.50 5.67 -4.14
CA TYR A 86 0.21 5.06 -5.25
C TYR A 86 0.82 6.06 -6.24
N VAL A 87 0.34 7.31 -6.27
CA VAL A 87 0.79 8.30 -7.26
C VAL A 87 1.90 9.19 -6.70
N LEU A 88 1.90 9.49 -5.40
CA LEU A 88 2.79 10.48 -4.81
C LEU A 88 3.94 9.84 -4.00
N PRO A 89 5.11 10.51 -3.93
CA PRO A 89 6.16 10.12 -2.99
C PRO A 89 5.69 10.33 -1.55
N ALA A 90 6.16 9.48 -0.64
CA ALA A 90 5.63 9.38 0.73
C ALA A 90 4.10 9.19 0.73
N GLY A 91 3.61 8.42 -0.26
CA GLY A 91 2.20 8.33 -0.64
C GLY A 91 1.27 8.03 0.52
N ARG A 92 1.68 7.15 1.44
CA ARG A 92 0.88 6.84 2.63
C ARG A 92 0.70 8.03 3.57
N ALA A 93 1.76 8.81 3.82
CA ALA A 93 1.65 10.01 4.66
C ALA A 93 0.80 11.09 3.99
N VAL A 94 0.97 11.27 2.68
CA VAL A 94 0.16 12.19 1.88
C VAL A 94 -1.30 11.75 1.83
N ALA A 95 -1.57 10.46 1.69
CA ALA A 95 -2.90 9.88 1.72
C ALA A 95 -3.63 10.18 3.05
N GLU A 96 -2.96 9.95 4.18
CA GLU A 96 -3.52 10.23 5.50
C GLU A 96 -3.75 11.73 5.71
N ALA A 97 -2.81 12.59 5.27
CA ALA A 97 -2.98 14.05 5.32
C ALA A 97 -4.17 14.54 4.47
N CYS A 98 -4.33 13.98 3.27
CA CYS A 98 -5.46 14.29 2.38
C CYS A 98 -6.80 13.85 3.01
N LYS A 99 -6.88 12.61 3.52
CA LYS A 99 -8.07 12.11 4.23
C LYS A 99 -8.40 13.02 5.42
N ALA A 100 -7.40 13.40 6.21
CA ALA A 100 -7.56 14.32 7.32
C ALA A 100 -8.11 15.68 6.86
N ALA A 101 -7.58 16.25 5.79
CA ALA A 101 -8.06 17.51 5.24
C ALA A 101 -9.51 17.42 4.73
N MET A 102 -9.85 16.36 4.00
CA MET A 102 -11.21 16.13 3.48
C MET A 102 -12.25 15.92 4.59
N LEU A 103 -11.85 15.34 5.73
CA LEU A 103 -12.75 15.02 6.84
C LEU A 103 -12.75 16.08 7.95
N SER A 104 -11.85 17.06 7.90
CA SER A 104 -11.76 18.15 8.88
C SER A 104 -13.02 19.02 9.02
N PRO A 105 -13.91 19.19 8.00
CA PRO A 105 -15.18 19.88 8.20
C PRO A 105 -16.17 19.16 9.13
N HIS A 106 -15.98 17.85 9.34
CA HIS A 106 -16.93 17.03 10.11
C HIS A 106 -16.45 16.76 11.55
N LEU A 107 -15.16 16.99 11.85
CA LEU A 107 -14.55 16.64 13.13
C LEU A 107 -13.53 17.69 13.58
N PRO A 108 -13.32 17.86 14.90
CA PRO A 108 -12.25 18.71 15.43
C PRO A 108 -10.88 18.25 14.90
N ARG A 109 -9.99 19.18 14.56
CA ARG A 109 -8.66 18.91 14.00
C ARG A 109 -7.83 17.92 14.83
N ALA A 110 -7.87 18.08 16.16
CA ALA A 110 -7.16 17.19 17.07
C ALA A 110 -7.62 15.72 16.95
N ARG A 111 -8.94 15.50 16.77
CA ARG A 111 -9.52 14.15 16.57
C ARG A 111 -9.11 13.59 15.21
N VAL A 112 -9.17 14.40 14.15
CA VAL A 112 -8.77 13.97 12.80
C VAL A 112 -7.30 13.53 12.76
N VAL A 113 -6.40 14.31 13.36
CA VAL A 113 -4.97 13.95 13.46
C VAL A 113 -4.77 12.69 14.30
N GLY A 114 -5.49 12.56 15.42
CA GLY A 114 -5.43 11.37 16.27
C GLY A 114 -5.86 10.11 15.52
N VAL A 115 -6.95 10.20 14.74
CA VAL A 115 -7.44 9.08 13.91
C VAL A 115 -6.45 8.74 12.80
N ALA A 116 -5.85 9.71 12.13
CA ALA A 116 -4.85 9.48 11.09
C ALA A 116 -3.61 8.74 11.66
N LEU A 117 -3.11 9.17 12.82
CA LEU A 117 -2.01 8.48 13.51
C LEU A 117 -2.38 7.06 13.93
N ALA A 118 -3.60 6.86 14.41
CA ALA A 118 -4.11 5.56 14.80
C ALA A 118 -4.26 4.60 13.62
N SER A 119 -4.82 5.09 12.51
CA SER A 119 -4.91 4.34 11.25
C SER A 119 -3.54 3.87 10.79
N GLN A 120 -2.55 4.77 10.80
CA GLN A 120 -1.19 4.46 10.42
C GLN A 120 -0.55 3.44 11.37
N ALA A 121 -0.75 3.60 12.67
CA ALA A 121 -0.24 2.66 13.68
C ALA A 121 -0.79 1.25 13.45
N MET A 122 -2.11 1.11 13.30
CA MET A 122 -2.77 -0.18 13.06
C MET A 122 -2.36 -0.81 11.72
N ALA A 123 -2.15 0.00 10.68
CA ALA A 123 -1.66 -0.48 9.40
C ALA A 123 -0.23 -1.05 9.50
N LEU A 124 0.66 -0.39 10.27
CA LEU A 124 2.02 -0.88 10.52
C LEU A 124 2.01 -2.18 11.35
N VAL A 125 1.17 -2.26 12.38
CA VAL A 125 1.00 -3.50 13.16
C VAL A 125 0.51 -4.64 12.25
N ALA A 126 -0.49 -4.38 11.40
CA ALA A 126 -1.02 -5.39 10.49
C ALA A 126 0.04 -5.86 9.46
N VAL A 127 0.86 -4.95 8.93
CA VAL A 127 2.00 -5.30 8.05
C VAL A 127 3.01 -6.15 8.81
N GLY A 128 3.39 -5.74 10.02
CA GLY A 128 4.35 -6.48 10.83
C GLY A 128 3.87 -7.88 11.20
N VAL A 129 2.59 -8.04 11.56
CA VAL A 129 1.98 -9.35 11.83
C VAL A 129 1.97 -10.21 10.56
N ALA A 130 1.56 -9.66 9.42
CA ALA A 130 1.55 -10.38 8.15
C ALA A 130 2.96 -10.81 7.72
N SER A 131 3.95 -9.92 7.84
CA SER A 131 5.35 -10.23 7.51
C SER A 131 5.94 -11.27 8.47
N SER A 132 5.59 -11.22 9.76
CA SER A 132 6.00 -12.24 10.75
C SER A 132 5.41 -13.62 10.41
N LEU A 133 4.12 -13.67 10.01
CA LEU A 133 3.49 -14.91 9.57
C LEU A 133 4.21 -15.49 8.34
N CYS A 134 4.49 -14.65 7.34
CA CYS A 134 5.24 -15.05 6.16
C CYS A 134 6.63 -15.57 6.53
N LEU A 135 7.35 -14.90 7.43
CA LEU A 135 8.67 -15.33 7.90
C LEU A 135 8.61 -16.70 8.57
N VAL A 136 7.65 -16.91 9.49
CA VAL A 136 7.54 -18.18 10.22
C VAL A 136 7.26 -19.34 9.27
N VAL A 137 6.32 -19.13 8.33
CA VAL A 137 5.90 -20.19 7.41
C VAL A 137 6.92 -20.41 6.30
N ALA A 138 7.50 -19.34 5.74
CA ALA A 138 8.43 -19.42 4.60
C ALA A 138 9.90 -19.52 5.01
N ARG A 139 10.22 -19.70 6.30
CA ARG A 139 11.61 -19.70 6.80
C ARG A 139 12.51 -20.71 6.09
N GLY A 140 11.98 -21.87 5.73
CA GLY A 140 12.74 -22.94 5.07
C GLY A 140 13.05 -22.66 3.59
N SER A 141 12.30 -21.78 2.93
CA SER A 141 12.48 -21.41 1.51
C SER A 141 13.26 -20.09 1.32
N LEU A 142 13.43 -19.29 2.38
CA LEU A 142 14.16 -18.04 2.33
C LEU A 142 15.66 -18.27 2.57
N SER A 143 16.53 -17.66 1.74
CA SER A 143 17.94 -17.56 2.05
C SER A 143 18.18 -16.78 3.35
N GLY A 144 19.30 -17.04 4.06
CA GLY A 144 19.62 -16.37 5.32
C GLY A 144 19.50 -14.84 5.27
N PRO A 145 20.07 -14.14 4.27
CA PRO A 145 19.92 -12.69 4.12
C PRO A 145 18.47 -12.22 3.95
N LEU A 146 17.67 -12.92 3.14
CA LEU A 146 16.25 -12.56 2.92
C LEU A 146 15.40 -12.81 4.17
N ALA A 147 15.64 -13.92 4.87
CA ALA A 147 14.98 -14.21 6.14
C ALA A 147 15.32 -13.14 7.19
N THR A 148 16.59 -12.72 7.28
CA THR A 148 17.03 -11.66 8.18
C THR A 148 16.41 -10.31 7.82
N ALA A 149 16.37 -9.96 6.55
CA ALA A 149 15.75 -8.73 6.08
C ALA A 149 14.24 -8.69 6.40
N LEU A 150 13.52 -9.80 6.17
CA LEU A 150 12.09 -9.91 6.48
C LEU A 150 11.85 -9.88 7.99
N ALA A 151 12.72 -10.50 8.80
CA ALA A 151 12.66 -10.44 10.26
C ALA A 151 12.87 -9.01 10.78
N ALA A 152 13.89 -8.31 10.27
CA ALA A 152 14.14 -6.91 10.61
C ALA A 152 12.95 -6.01 10.21
N HIS A 153 12.41 -6.20 9.00
CA HIS A 153 11.22 -5.48 8.54
C HIS A 153 10.02 -5.73 9.47
N SER A 154 9.75 -6.98 9.84
CA SER A 154 8.67 -7.33 10.77
C SER A 154 8.85 -6.65 12.13
N ALA A 155 10.06 -6.71 12.70
CA ALA A 155 10.37 -6.10 13.98
C ALA A 155 10.21 -4.57 13.96
N VAL A 156 10.72 -3.92 12.91
CA VAL A 156 10.62 -2.45 12.74
C VAL A 156 9.17 -2.01 12.56
N THR A 157 8.40 -2.69 11.72
CA THR A 157 7.00 -2.31 11.47
C THR A 157 6.12 -2.56 12.70
N LEU A 158 6.30 -3.68 13.41
CA LEU A 158 5.62 -3.94 14.69
C LEU A 158 6.01 -2.91 15.74
N GLY A 159 7.30 -2.69 15.94
CA GLY A 159 7.81 -1.75 16.96
C GLY A 159 7.34 -0.33 16.69
N ALA A 160 7.46 0.17 15.47
CA ALA A 160 6.96 1.48 15.07
C ALA A 160 5.44 1.58 15.19
N GLY A 161 4.70 0.55 14.78
CA GLY A 161 3.25 0.51 14.92
C GLY A 161 2.79 0.55 16.36
N LEU A 162 3.40 -0.23 17.26
CA LEU A 162 3.10 -0.24 18.69
C LEU A 162 3.46 1.09 19.35
N LEU A 163 4.61 1.68 19.04
CA LEU A 163 5.01 2.99 19.54
C LEU A 163 4.02 4.08 19.15
N LEU A 164 3.63 4.12 17.87
CA LEU A 164 2.61 5.05 17.38
C LEU A 164 1.26 4.79 18.04
N LEU A 165 0.90 3.53 18.27
CA LEU A 165 -0.36 3.16 18.92
C LEU A 165 -0.41 3.67 20.37
N VAL A 166 0.68 3.54 21.11
CA VAL A 166 0.78 4.08 22.49
C VAL A 166 0.65 5.60 22.48
N THR A 167 1.30 6.28 21.54
CA THR A 167 1.21 7.75 21.44
C THR A 167 -0.20 8.22 20.97
N ALA A 168 -0.84 7.46 20.09
CA ALA A 168 -2.18 7.77 19.61
C ALA A 168 -3.28 7.34 20.60
N ALA A 169 -3.02 6.38 21.48
CA ALA A 169 -4.02 5.76 22.36
C ALA A 169 -4.78 6.77 23.24
N ARG A 170 -4.10 7.85 23.67
CA ARG A 170 -4.70 8.94 24.47
C ARG A 170 -5.70 9.79 23.68
N ARG A 171 -5.66 9.73 22.35
CA ARG A 171 -6.49 10.54 21.44
C ARG A 171 -7.53 9.72 20.68
N MET A 172 -7.56 8.40 20.91
CA MET A 172 -8.48 7.48 20.26
C MET A 172 -9.71 7.22 21.14
N PRO A 173 -10.90 7.02 20.52
CA PRO A 173 -12.04 6.49 21.26
C PRO A 173 -11.68 5.07 21.79
N PRO A 174 -12.12 4.71 22.99
CA PRO A 174 -11.82 3.41 23.61
C PRO A 174 -12.41 2.23 22.83
N THR A 175 -13.49 2.49 22.09
CA THR A 175 -14.24 1.49 21.32
C THR A 175 -13.72 1.38 19.88
N GLY A 176 -13.65 0.18 19.37
CA GLY A 176 -13.37 -0.07 17.94
C GLY A 176 -11.94 -0.47 17.57
N LYS A 177 -10.97 -0.44 18.51
CA LYS A 177 -9.56 -0.79 18.21
C LYS A 177 -9.40 -2.18 17.60
N GLY A 178 -10.12 -3.17 18.13
CA GLY A 178 -10.10 -4.54 17.60
C GLY A 178 -10.68 -4.61 16.18
N ILE A 179 -11.77 -3.90 15.92
CA ILE A 179 -12.39 -3.84 14.58
C ILE A 179 -11.42 -3.24 13.56
N VAL A 180 -10.71 -2.17 13.95
CA VAL A 180 -9.72 -1.53 13.06
C VAL A 180 -8.57 -2.47 12.74
N LEU A 181 -8.03 -3.16 13.75
CA LEU A 181 -6.95 -4.13 13.54
C LEU A 181 -7.43 -5.28 12.64
N LEU A 182 -8.60 -5.84 12.88
CA LEU A 182 -9.18 -6.88 12.02
C LEU A 182 -9.38 -6.38 10.59
N ALA A 183 -9.85 -5.16 10.41
CA ALA A 183 -10.00 -4.55 9.09
C ALA A 183 -8.64 -4.39 8.38
N MET A 184 -7.60 -3.96 9.09
CA MET A 184 -6.25 -3.82 8.53
C MET A 184 -5.64 -5.20 8.21
N LEU A 185 -5.84 -6.20 9.06
CA LEU A 185 -5.43 -7.58 8.78
C LEU A 185 -6.18 -8.17 7.58
N GLY A 186 -7.49 -7.94 7.50
CA GLY A 186 -8.31 -8.32 6.34
C GLY A 186 -7.82 -7.67 5.04
N SER A 187 -7.44 -6.39 5.11
CA SER A 187 -6.81 -5.66 4.00
C SER A 187 -5.51 -6.34 3.55
N ARG A 188 -4.65 -6.75 4.49
CA ARG A 188 -3.41 -7.48 4.16
C ARG A 188 -3.68 -8.87 3.60
N ALA A 189 -4.64 -9.60 4.16
CA ALA A 189 -5.05 -10.92 3.65
C ALA A 189 -5.59 -10.82 2.21
N ALA A 190 -6.42 -9.83 1.90
CA ALA A 190 -6.90 -9.59 0.54
C ALA A 190 -5.75 -9.30 -0.42
N GLN A 191 -4.76 -8.50 -0.01
CA GLN A 191 -3.54 -8.24 -0.81
C GLN A 191 -2.75 -9.54 -1.05
N GLY A 192 -2.57 -10.38 -0.03
CA GLY A 192 -1.90 -11.68 -0.16
C GLY A 192 -2.65 -12.62 -1.09
N ALA A 193 -3.98 -12.66 -1.00
CA ALA A 193 -4.81 -13.44 -1.91
C ALA A 193 -4.70 -12.97 -3.37
N ALA A 194 -4.65 -11.66 -3.61
CA ALA A 194 -4.42 -11.11 -4.94
C ALA A 194 -3.07 -11.59 -5.52
N VAL A 195 -1.99 -11.46 -4.75
CA VAL A 195 -0.65 -11.92 -5.16
C VAL A 195 -0.65 -13.43 -5.43
N PHE A 196 -1.28 -14.23 -4.56
CA PHE A 196 -1.33 -15.68 -4.71
C PHE A 196 -2.10 -16.12 -5.96
N VAL A 197 -3.26 -15.50 -6.25
CA VAL A 197 -4.05 -15.80 -7.46
C VAL A 197 -3.26 -15.49 -8.72
N LEU A 198 -2.58 -14.35 -8.76
CA LEU A 198 -1.73 -13.97 -9.89
C LEU A 198 -0.55 -14.92 -10.04
N LEU A 199 0.09 -15.29 -8.92
CA LEU A 199 1.20 -16.24 -8.92
C LEU A 199 0.79 -17.61 -9.47
N ARG A 200 -0.35 -18.15 -9.02
CA ARG A 200 -0.89 -19.43 -9.50
C ARG A 200 -1.24 -19.39 -10.99
N ALA A 201 -1.70 -18.25 -11.50
CA ALA A 201 -2.02 -18.09 -12.92
C ALA A 201 -0.76 -17.98 -13.78
N ALA A 202 0.31 -17.33 -13.28
CA ALA A 202 1.59 -17.23 -13.98
C ALA A 202 2.38 -18.55 -13.90
N ALA A 203 2.37 -19.21 -12.74
CA ALA A 203 3.09 -20.44 -12.45
C ALA A 203 2.15 -21.45 -11.77
N PRO A 204 1.49 -22.33 -12.55
CA PRO A 204 0.51 -23.29 -12.03
C PRO A 204 1.03 -24.27 -10.98
N HIS A 205 2.34 -24.50 -10.93
CA HIS A 205 3.00 -25.34 -9.94
C HIS A 205 3.27 -24.63 -8.60
N ALA A 206 3.16 -23.28 -8.55
CA ALA A 206 3.38 -22.53 -7.32
C ALA A 206 2.38 -22.96 -6.23
N ASN A 207 2.86 -23.14 -5.03
CA ASN A 207 2.09 -23.57 -3.88
C ASN A 207 1.83 -22.41 -2.88
N MET A 208 1.18 -22.69 -1.76
CA MET A 208 0.87 -21.66 -0.76
C MET A 208 2.14 -21.10 -0.12
N LEU A 209 3.19 -21.90 0.06
CA LEU A 209 4.46 -21.46 0.63
C LEU A 209 5.16 -20.45 -0.29
N ASP A 210 5.15 -20.70 -1.60
CA ASP A 210 5.65 -19.78 -2.60
C ASP A 210 4.89 -18.45 -2.56
N GLY A 211 3.56 -18.53 -2.47
CA GLY A 211 2.69 -17.37 -2.34
C GLY A 211 3.01 -16.52 -1.10
N LEU A 212 3.21 -17.15 0.05
CA LEU A 212 3.58 -16.46 1.29
C LEU A 212 4.98 -15.86 1.23
N THR A 213 5.94 -16.55 0.58
CA THR A 213 7.29 -16.05 0.35
C THR A 213 7.25 -14.78 -0.50
N VAL A 214 6.60 -14.84 -1.66
CA VAL A 214 6.45 -13.71 -2.58
C VAL A 214 5.72 -12.54 -1.92
N TRP A 215 4.62 -12.83 -1.21
CA TRP A 215 3.84 -11.81 -0.53
C TRP A 215 4.60 -11.15 0.62
N GLY A 216 5.34 -11.92 1.44
CA GLY A 216 6.14 -11.38 2.53
C GLY A 216 7.20 -10.38 2.04
N LEU A 217 7.93 -10.74 0.97
CA LEU A 217 8.90 -9.84 0.35
C LEU A 217 8.23 -8.66 -0.36
N HIS A 218 7.05 -8.84 -0.97
CA HIS A 218 6.24 -7.74 -1.51
C HIS A 218 5.84 -6.73 -0.42
N LEU A 219 5.43 -7.17 0.77
CA LEU A 219 5.12 -6.27 1.90
C LEU A 219 6.34 -5.44 2.32
N MET A 220 7.52 -6.06 2.37
CA MET A 220 8.77 -5.37 2.66
C MET A 220 9.08 -4.33 1.58
N GLY A 221 9.01 -4.71 0.29
CA GLY A 221 9.24 -3.81 -0.83
C GLY A 221 8.25 -2.66 -0.87
N ALA A 222 6.98 -2.89 -0.56
CA ALA A 222 5.96 -1.86 -0.50
C ALA A 222 6.24 -0.84 0.61
N SER A 223 6.70 -1.29 1.78
CA SER A 223 7.05 -0.39 2.89
C SER A 223 8.25 0.51 2.58
N VAL A 224 9.27 -0.02 1.89
CA VAL A 224 10.41 0.77 1.40
C VAL A 224 9.97 1.66 0.24
N GLY A 225 9.15 1.13 -0.64
CA GLY A 225 8.59 1.82 -1.80
C GLY A 225 7.71 3.02 -1.46
N ASP A 226 7.10 3.06 -0.27
CA ASP A 226 6.34 4.22 0.21
C ASP A 226 7.17 5.51 0.24
N LEU A 227 8.50 5.41 0.26
CA LEU A 227 9.41 6.55 0.18
C LEU A 227 9.66 7.01 -1.26
N ALA A 228 9.35 6.18 -2.26
CA ALA A 228 9.57 6.44 -3.68
C ALA A 228 8.28 6.83 -4.40
N LEU A 229 8.43 7.48 -5.57
CA LEU A 229 7.29 7.83 -6.43
C LEU A 229 6.64 6.55 -6.97
N ALA A 230 5.34 6.43 -6.79
CA ALA A 230 4.52 5.31 -7.24
C ALA A 230 5.03 3.92 -6.78
N GLN A 231 5.93 3.85 -5.80
CA GLN A 231 6.55 2.62 -5.30
C GLN A 231 7.27 1.79 -6.41
N VAL A 232 7.50 2.39 -7.58
CA VAL A 232 8.09 1.73 -8.75
C VAL A 232 9.53 1.30 -8.44
N GLY A 233 9.86 0.09 -8.85
CA GLY A 233 11.18 -0.52 -8.68
C GLY A 233 11.35 -1.26 -7.36
N PHE A 234 10.96 -0.69 -6.22
CA PHE A 234 11.11 -1.34 -4.91
C PHE A 234 10.13 -2.50 -4.72
N THR A 235 8.86 -2.25 -4.96
CA THR A 235 7.81 -3.27 -4.85
C THR A 235 7.99 -4.35 -5.91
N ASP A 236 8.34 -3.95 -7.12
CA ASP A 236 8.51 -4.84 -8.26
C ASP A 236 9.78 -5.68 -8.09
N GLY A 237 10.89 -5.07 -7.64
CA GLY A 237 12.12 -5.78 -7.29
C GLY A 237 11.93 -6.78 -6.16
N ALA A 238 11.13 -6.44 -5.15
CA ALA A 238 10.80 -7.35 -4.06
C ALA A 238 9.94 -8.54 -4.54
N LEU A 239 9.02 -8.33 -5.48
CA LEU A 239 8.27 -9.41 -6.13
C LEU A 239 9.20 -10.33 -6.93
N LEU A 240 10.15 -9.77 -7.68
CA LEU A 240 11.16 -10.55 -8.43
C LEU A 240 12.05 -11.38 -7.50
N LEU A 241 12.52 -10.78 -6.40
CA LEU A 241 13.30 -11.49 -5.38
C LEU A 241 12.49 -12.62 -4.73
N GLY A 242 11.21 -12.37 -4.43
CA GLY A 242 10.30 -13.36 -3.88
C GLY A 242 10.06 -14.52 -4.85
N ALA A 243 9.86 -14.22 -6.11
CA ALA A 243 9.69 -15.22 -7.15
C ALA A 243 10.98 -16.04 -7.36
N ALA A 244 12.14 -15.42 -7.34
CA ALA A 244 13.43 -16.13 -7.39
C ALA A 244 13.61 -17.05 -6.17
N ALA A 245 13.22 -16.61 -4.98
CA ALA A 245 13.24 -17.44 -3.77
C ALA A 245 12.24 -18.62 -3.85
N ALA A 246 11.16 -18.46 -4.60
CA ALA A 246 10.16 -19.51 -4.90
C ALA A 246 10.50 -20.32 -6.17
N HIS A 247 11.72 -20.19 -6.70
CA HIS A 247 12.20 -20.88 -7.92
C HIS A 247 11.34 -20.65 -9.16
N LEU A 248 10.75 -19.47 -9.29
CA LEU A 248 9.95 -19.06 -10.44
C LEU A 248 10.82 -18.37 -11.49
N ASP A 249 10.46 -18.52 -12.76
CA ASP A 249 11.15 -17.83 -13.84
C ASP A 249 10.91 -16.31 -13.82
N ALA A 250 11.85 -15.56 -14.37
CA ALA A 250 11.83 -14.09 -14.35
C ALA A 250 10.62 -13.51 -15.11
N ALA A 251 10.15 -14.17 -16.17
CA ALA A 251 9.01 -13.67 -16.96
C ALA A 251 7.69 -13.84 -16.20
N SER A 252 7.48 -14.98 -15.53
CA SER A 252 6.35 -15.20 -14.63
C SER A 252 6.36 -14.18 -13.48
N ALA A 253 7.51 -13.97 -12.85
CA ALA A 253 7.69 -13.01 -11.77
C ALA A 253 7.33 -11.57 -12.19
N LEU A 254 7.84 -11.14 -13.35
CA LEU A 254 7.58 -9.81 -13.89
C LEU A 254 6.12 -9.65 -14.33
N SER A 255 5.53 -10.71 -14.90
CA SER A 255 4.10 -10.70 -15.25
C SER A 255 3.21 -10.54 -14.03
N VAL A 256 3.55 -11.18 -12.90
CA VAL A 256 2.85 -10.99 -11.61
C VAL A 256 3.01 -9.53 -11.14
N ALA A 257 4.22 -8.96 -11.19
CA ALA A 257 4.46 -7.58 -10.79
C ALA A 257 3.63 -6.59 -11.61
N LEU A 258 3.61 -6.75 -12.94
CA LEU A 258 2.81 -5.93 -13.85
C LEU A 258 1.31 -6.11 -13.60
N ALA A 259 0.85 -7.34 -13.39
CA ALA A 259 -0.56 -7.64 -13.11
C ALA A 259 -1.03 -7.02 -11.78
N VAL A 260 -0.20 -7.04 -10.73
CA VAL A 260 -0.46 -6.32 -9.47
C VAL A 260 -0.61 -4.83 -9.74
N ARG A 261 0.27 -4.23 -10.55
CA ARG A 261 0.17 -2.82 -10.93
C ARG A 261 -1.11 -2.50 -11.67
N VAL A 262 -1.51 -3.32 -12.64
CA VAL A 262 -2.77 -3.13 -13.38
C VAL A 262 -3.97 -3.15 -12.42
N ALA A 263 -4.02 -4.12 -11.50
CA ALA A 263 -5.08 -4.20 -10.49
C ALA A 263 -5.12 -2.95 -9.58
N GLN A 264 -3.97 -2.45 -9.14
CA GLN A 264 -3.85 -1.23 -8.33
C GLN A 264 -4.26 0.01 -9.11
N MET A 265 -3.81 0.16 -10.37
CA MET A 265 -4.12 1.33 -11.20
C MET A 265 -5.61 1.43 -11.54
N ALA A 266 -6.33 0.33 -11.65
CA ALA A 266 -7.79 0.35 -11.79
C ALA A 266 -8.45 1.10 -10.61
N TRP A 267 -8.05 0.82 -9.38
CA TRP A 267 -8.57 1.50 -8.18
C TRP A 267 -8.01 2.92 -8.01
N VAL A 268 -6.79 3.19 -8.47
CA VAL A 268 -6.26 4.56 -8.54
C VAL A 268 -7.16 5.42 -9.45
N GLY A 269 -7.56 4.92 -10.61
CA GLY A 269 -8.49 5.61 -11.50
C GLY A 269 -9.83 5.94 -10.81
N VAL A 270 -10.42 4.95 -10.11
CA VAL A 270 -11.64 5.16 -9.31
C VAL A 270 -11.43 6.21 -8.22
N GLY A 271 -10.29 6.18 -7.54
CA GLY A 271 -9.95 7.11 -6.47
C GLY A 271 -9.76 8.55 -6.96
N LEU A 272 -9.09 8.73 -8.10
CA LEU A 272 -8.93 10.05 -8.74
C LEU A 272 -10.29 10.61 -9.19
N ALA A 273 -11.14 9.80 -9.81
CA ALA A 273 -12.49 10.20 -10.20
C ALA A 273 -13.34 10.58 -8.99
N ALA A 274 -13.27 9.83 -7.89
CA ALA A 274 -13.96 10.14 -6.64
C ALA A 274 -13.46 11.45 -6.02
N GLY A 275 -12.15 11.75 -6.11
CA GLY A 275 -11.54 12.99 -5.65
C GLY A 275 -11.94 14.20 -6.50
N ALA A 276 -11.97 14.06 -7.82
CA ALA A 276 -12.32 15.13 -8.76
C ALA A 276 -13.80 15.55 -8.68
N SER A 277 -14.69 14.66 -8.27
CA SER A 277 -16.12 14.93 -8.12
C SER A 277 -16.49 15.85 -6.93
N THR A 278 -15.51 16.30 -6.16
CA THR A 278 -15.70 17.37 -5.17
C THR A 278 -15.69 18.72 -5.89
N GLU A 279 -16.86 19.19 -6.28
CA GLU A 279 -17.06 20.50 -6.87
C GLU A 279 -16.25 21.58 -6.16
N GLY A 280 -15.23 22.09 -6.84
CA GLY A 280 -14.64 23.42 -6.63
C GLY A 280 -13.95 23.74 -5.31
N ARG A 281 -13.78 22.79 -4.36
CA ARG A 281 -13.11 23.07 -3.07
C ARG A 281 -12.09 22.00 -2.71
N LEU A 282 -11.04 21.86 -3.50
CA LEU A 282 -9.80 21.33 -2.95
C LEU A 282 -9.27 22.37 -1.96
N PRO A 283 -9.13 22.08 -0.65
CA PRO A 283 -8.50 22.99 0.29
C PRO A 283 -6.97 22.95 0.14
N CYS A 284 -6.45 22.96 -1.09
CA CYS A 284 -5.04 23.28 -1.35
C CYS A 284 -4.74 24.77 -1.19
N ALA A 285 -5.68 25.57 -0.70
CA ALA A 285 -5.47 26.94 -0.26
C ALA A 285 -4.78 27.02 1.12
N VAL A 286 -3.67 26.29 1.31
CA VAL A 286 -2.72 26.55 2.42
C VAL A 286 -1.92 27.85 2.16
N HIS A 287 -2.28 28.64 1.16
CA HIS A 287 -1.47 29.79 0.75
C HIS A 287 -2.13 31.16 0.95
N ARG A 288 -3.13 31.31 1.84
CA ARG A 288 -3.66 32.68 2.09
C ARG A 288 -4.09 32.94 3.53
N ARG A 289 -3.27 32.68 4.54
CA ARG A 289 -3.37 33.34 5.87
C ARG A 289 -2.02 33.35 6.61
N VAL A 290 -0.95 33.76 5.97
CA VAL A 290 0.23 34.29 6.64
C VAL A 290 0.52 35.63 5.99
N GLY A 291 -0.25 36.59 6.32
CA GLY A 291 -0.06 37.95 5.87
C GLY A 291 -1.21 38.82 6.39
N MET A 292 -0.82 39.73 7.26
CA MET A 292 -1.57 40.84 7.86
C MET A 292 -2.10 40.59 9.29
N GLY A 293 -1.30 41.03 10.19
CA GLY A 293 -1.57 41.22 11.62
C GLY A 293 -0.32 41.73 12.32
N VAL A 294 0.31 42.77 11.77
CA VAL A 294 1.23 43.65 12.52
C VAL A 294 0.57 45.02 12.45
N GLU A 295 -0.12 45.37 13.49
CA GLU A 295 -0.28 46.69 14.04
C GLU A 295 -0.31 46.61 15.55
#